data_7822c3bef3650433e50a646ce47fc7f5
#
_entry.id   7822c3bef3650433e50a646ce47fc7f5
#
_cell.length_a   1.000
_cell.length_b   1.000
_cell.length_c   1.000
_cell.angle_alpha   90.00
_cell.angle_beta   90.00
_cell.angle_gamma   90.00
#
_symmetry.space_group_name_H-M   'P 1'
#
loop_
_entity.id
_entity.type
_entity.pdbx_description
1 polymer ?
#
loop_
_entity_poly.entity_id
_entity_poly.type
_entity_poly.pdbx_seq_one_letter_code
_entity_poly.pdbx_strand_id
1 'polypeptide(L)'
;KSEFNQARRDVLKTLAAGASALGFSGVFGDYSQAFAQGSQGDDLKTIIDLAATAETFACTHYYNVLKTGTIKFNAQQVNQIKAALDSELDHLQFLIANGAKPLVTSFFFPFKIWAELDTFVTVTEQGEAIFVGAYLAAIRRIVELGNPLLAATTAQVVGVEAQHLALFREMGGKLGNNVSLLEAPFFNTSDAVPSLTPFLKGGPGFESTAAKYPGDGAIRTFVGSNGVTVLKPYTDPSAVKKTIVTPAAGS
;
A
#
# COMPACT_ATOMS: atom_id res chain seq x y z
N LYS A 1 3.31 30.03 -4.32
CA LYS A 1 3.84 28.98 -5.25
C LYS A 1 5.26 28.51 -4.87
N SER A 2 6.14 29.35 -4.32
CA SER A 2 7.53 28.96 -3.94
C SER A 2 7.59 28.10 -2.67
N GLU A 3 6.84 28.44 -1.63
CA GLU A 3 6.79 27.69 -0.37
C GLU A 3 6.12 26.32 -0.51
N PHE A 4 5.08 26.23 -1.34
CA PHE A 4 4.40 24.96 -1.65
C PHE A 4 5.34 24.00 -2.39
N ASN A 5 6.12 24.48 -3.35
CA ASN A 5 7.12 23.67 -4.04
C ASN A 5 8.27 23.28 -3.11
N GLN A 6 8.57 24.07 -2.08
CA GLN A 6 9.58 23.74 -1.09
C GLN A 6 9.10 22.63 -0.15
N ALA A 7 7.90 22.76 0.42
CA ALA A 7 7.31 21.72 1.27
C ALA A 7 7.18 20.36 0.54
N ARG A 8 6.78 20.39 -0.72
CA ARG A 8 6.73 19.22 -1.60
C ARG A 8 8.11 18.58 -1.82
N ARG A 9 9.14 19.39 -2.09
CA ARG A 9 10.52 18.91 -2.21
C ARG A 9 11.07 18.38 -0.89
N ASP A 10 10.67 18.95 0.23
CA ASP A 10 11.15 18.54 1.53
C ASP A 10 10.50 17.22 1.97
N VAL A 11 9.21 17.00 1.69
CA VAL A 11 8.56 15.68 1.83
C VAL A 11 9.23 14.64 0.92
N LEU A 12 9.49 14.99 -0.35
CA LEU A 12 10.18 14.10 -1.30
C LEU A 12 11.64 13.81 -0.90
N LYS A 13 12.36 14.82 -0.38
CA LYS A 13 13.72 14.63 0.15
C LYS A 13 13.72 13.81 1.44
N THR A 14 12.72 13.98 2.30
CA THR A 14 12.58 13.21 3.54
C THR A 14 12.26 11.75 3.24
N LEU A 15 11.39 11.49 2.25
CA LEU A 15 11.13 10.13 1.75
C LEU A 15 12.38 9.52 1.08
N ALA A 16 13.18 10.34 0.37
CA ALA A 16 14.43 9.89 -0.26
C ALA A 16 15.64 9.85 0.70
N ALA A 17 15.72 10.76 1.67
CA ALA A 17 16.85 10.87 2.62
C ALA A 17 16.70 10.00 3.88
N GLY A 18 15.49 9.47 4.15
CA GLY A 18 15.26 8.48 5.22
C GLY A 18 16.09 7.21 5.07
N ALA A 19 16.70 7.01 3.89
CA ALA A 19 17.56 5.87 3.60
C ALA A 19 18.96 5.91 4.23
N SER A 20 19.45 7.05 4.75
CA SER A 20 20.89 7.16 5.03
C SER A 20 21.33 7.52 6.44
N ALA A 21 20.49 7.85 7.41
CA ALA A 21 21.03 8.44 8.63
C ALA A 21 20.23 8.32 9.93
N LEU A 22 19.58 7.21 10.25
CA LEU A 22 19.09 7.07 11.63
C LEU A 22 19.25 5.64 12.16
N GLY A 23 20.02 5.51 13.22
CA GLY A 23 20.20 4.26 13.96
C GLY A 23 18.86 3.65 14.42
N PHE A 24 18.65 2.44 14.02
CA PHE A 24 17.42 1.63 14.18
C PHE A 24 17.27 1.05 15.60
N SER A 25 17.47 1.77 16.66
CA SER A 25 17.54 1.19 18.01
C SER A 25 16.37 1.49 18.94
N GLY A 26 15.14 1.56 18.50
CA GLY A 26 14.08 1.87 19.48
C GLY A 26 12.71 1.27 19.29
N VAL A 27 12.28 1.06 18.05
CA VAL A 27 10.93 0.51 17.77
C VAL A 27 11.00 -0.85 17.07
N PHE A 28 12.12 -1.13 16.42
CA PHE A 28 12.35 -2.37 15.68
C PHE A 28 13.57 -3.16 16.23
N GLY A 29 13.85 -3.06 17.53
CA GLY A 29 15.01 -3.71 18.13
C GLY A 29 15.15 -5.20 17.79
N ASP A 30 14.05 -5.94 17.73
CA ASP A 30 14.04 -7.35 17.35
C ASP A 30 13.97 -7.57 15.83
N TYR A 31 13.48 -6.60 15.07
CA TYR A 31 13.36 -6.67 13.60
C TYR A 31 14.58 -6.10 12.88
N SER A 32 15.38 -5.25 13.52
CA SER A 32 16.62 -4.72 12.92
C SER A 32 17.63 -5.82 12.59
N GLN A 33 17.61 -6.95 13.30
CA GLN A 33 18.42 -8.10 12.97
C GLN A 33 17.91 -8.85 11.73
N ALA A 34 16.58 -8.91 11.52
CA ALA A 34 15.99 -9.48 10.31
C ALA A 34 16.32 -8.62 9.07
N PHE A 35 16.37 -7.30 9.22
CA PHE A 35 16.73 -6.37 8.13
C PHE A 35 18.26 -6.32 7.86
N ALA A 36 19.08 -6.70 8.82
CA ALA A 36 20.54 -6.73 8.67
C ALA A 36 21.09 -8.01 8.00
N GLN A 37 20.24 -9.00 7.76
CA GLN A 37 20.67 -10.25 7.10
C GLN A 37 20.74 -10.09 5.57
N GLY A 38 21.58 -9.21 5.10
CA GLY A 38 21.77 -8.83 3.69
C GLY A 38 22.31 -9.90 2.75
N SER A 39 22.11 -11.20 2.99
CA SER A 39 22.58 -12.24 2.04
C SER A 39 21.61 -13.41 1.85
N GLN A 40 20.56 -13.55 2.63
CA GLN A 40 19.63 -14.69 2.50
C GLN A 40 18.20 -14.32 2.08
N GLY A 41 17.87 -13.04 1.90
CA GLY A 41 16.52 -12.58 1.55
C GLY A 41 15.51 -12.75 2.70
N ASP A 42 14.36 -12.07 2.59
CA ASP A 42 13.30 -12.13 3.59
C ASP A 42 12.74 -13.55 3.75
N ASP A 43 12.38 -13.94 4.96
CA ASP A 43 11.54 -15.10 5.19
C ASP A 43 10.07 -14.77 4.94
N LEU A 44 9.22 -15.80 4.87
CA LEU A 44 7.80 -15.61 4.59
C LEU A 44 7.12 -14.77 5.67
N LYS A 45 7.51 -14.94 6.94
CA LYS A 45 6.91 -14.21 8.06
C LYS A 45 7.22 -12.71 7.96
N THR A 46 8.44 -12.36 7.65
CA THR A 46 8.86 -10.96 7.40
C THR A 46 8.06 -10.35 6.26
N ILE A 47 7.92 -11.05 5.14
CA ILE A 47 7.16 -10.59 3.97
C ILE A 47 5.72 -10.27 4.35
N ILE A 48 5.00 -11.22 4.96
CA ILE A 48 3.57 -11.02 5.26
C ILE A 48 3.32 -10.00 6.37
N ASP A 49 4.21 -9.85 7.35
CA ASP A 49 4.07 -8.85 8.41
C ASP A 49 4.30 -7.43 7.88
N LEU A 50 5.27 -7.26 6.99
CA LEU A 50 5.51 -5.99 6.30
C LEU A 50 4.34 -5.63 5.39
N ALA A 51 3.84 -6.59 4.61
CA ALA A 51 2.65 -6.40 3.78
C ALA A 51 1.44 -6.00 4.64
N ALA A 52 1.13 -6.74 5.72
CA ALA A 52 0.02 -6.39 6.61
C ALA A 52 0.18 -5.01 7.26
N THR A 53 1.42 -4.56 7.50
CA THR A 53 1.70 -3.20 7.99
C THR A 53 1.37 -2.16 6.92
N ALA A 54 1.74 -2.42 5.67
CA ALA A 54 1.44 -1.55 4.54
C ALA A 54 -0.09 -1.45 4.29
N GLU A 55 -0.80 -2.57 4.30
CA GLU A 55 -2.27 -2.57 4.17
C GLU A 55 -2.97 -1.84 5.34
N THR A 56 -2.45 -2.01 6.55
CA THR A 56 -2.97 -1.28 7.73
C THR A 56 -2.76 0.23 7.57
N PHE A 57 -1.63 0.64 6.99
CA PHE A 57 -1.35 2.03 6.64
C PHE A 57 -2.33 2.54 5.58
N ALA A 58 -2.51 1.82 4.47
CA ALA A 58 -3.40 2.20 3.38
C ALA A 58 -4.86 2.34 3.87
N CYS A 59 -5.35 1.36 4.64
CA CYS A 59 -6.66 1.43 5.30
C CYS A 59 -6.80 2.68 6.19
N THR A 60 -5.77 2.99 6.98
CA THR A 60 -5.79 4.18 7.86
C THR A 60 -5.83 5.45 7.03
N HIS A 61 -5.05 5.52 5.96
CA HIS A 61 -4.98 6.68 5.07
C HIS A 61 -6.32 6.95 4.37
N TYR A 62 -6.87 5.96 3.69
CA TYR A 62 -8.11 6.10 2.93
C TYR A 62 -9.34 6.34 3.81
N TYR A 63 -9.38 5.70 4.98
CA TYR A 63 -10.44 5.98 5.94
C TYR A 63 -10.41 7.45 6.41
N ASN A 64 -9.23 7.95 6.79
CA ASN A 64 -9.14 9.29 7.35
C ASN A 64 -9.39 10.40 6.31
N VAL A 65 -8.94 10.26 5.06
CA VAL A 65 -9.21 11.28 4.04
C VAL A 65 -10.70 11.45 3.79
N LEU A 66 -11.46 10.36 3.83
CA LEU A 66 -12.92 10.40 3.64
C LEU A 66 -13.70 10.78 4.91
N LYS A 67 -13.18 10.42 6.09
CA LYS A 67 -13.90 10.60 7.36
C LYS A 67 -13.62 11.94 8.04
N THR A 68 -12.37 12.37 8.03
CA THR A 68 -11.90 13.56 8.73
C THR A 68 -11.31 14.62 7.80
N GLY A 69 -11.00 14.24 6.56
CA GLY A 69 -10.43 15.14 5.56
C GLY A 69 -11.41 16.22 5.12
N THR A 70 -10.85 17.31 4.60
CA THR A 70 -11.62 18.47 4.13
C THR A 70 -11.55 18.65 2.61
N ILE A 71 -10.87 17.75 1.90
CA ILE A 71 -10.82 17.73 0.44
C ILE A 71 -12.24 17.55 -0.12
N LYS A 72 -12.59 18.36 -1.11
CA LYS A 72 -13.90 18.29 -1.77
C LYS A 72 -13.85 17.32 -2.94
N PHE A 73 -14.02 16.04 -2.66
CA PHE A 73 -14.20 15.01 -3.67
C PHE A 73 -15.61 15.07 -4.29
N ASN A 74 -15.71 14.76 -5.57
CA ASN A 74 -17.01 14.47 -6.19
C ASN A 74 -17.50 13.06 -5.80
N ALA A 75 -18.76 12.74 -6.11
CA ALA A 75 -19.36 11.47 -5.72
C ALA A 75 -18.64 10.24 -6.29
N GLN A 76 -18.12 10.35 -7.53
CA GLN A 76 -17.35 9.28 -8.16
C GLN A 76 -16.03 9.05 -7.42
N GLN A 77 -15.29 10.11 -7.11
CA GLN A 77 -14.03 10.02 -6.37
C GLN A 77 -14.23 9.41 -4.97
N VAL A 78 -15.31 9.83 -4.26
CA VAL A 78 -15.65 9.22 -2.97
C VAL A 78 -15.89 7.72 -3.10
N ASN A 79 -16.65 7.28 -4.12
CA ASN A 79 -16.93 5.85 -4.32
C ASN A 79 -15.65 5.09 -4.71
N GLN A 80 -14.78 5.68 -5.52
CA GLN A 80 -13.50 5.09 -5.92
C GLN A 80 -12.57 4.90 -4.71
N ILE A 81 -12.44 5.94 -3.84
CA ILE A 81 -11.61 5.82 -2.61
C ILE A 81 -12.23 4.81 -1.64
N LYS A 82 -13.56 4.73 -1.54
CA LYS A 82 -14.23 3.69 -0.73
C LYS A 82 -13.96 2.29 -1.26
N ALA A 83 -13.96 2.10 -2.57
CA ALA A 83 -13.63 0.82 -3.18
C ALA A 83 -12.17 0.44 -2.94
N ALA A 84 -11.24 1.39 -3.06
CA ALA A 84 -9.84 1.18 -2.70
C ALA A 84 -9.71 0.79 -1.22
N LEU A 85 -10.34 1.54 -0.30
CA LEU A 85 -10.33 1.20 1.14
C LEU A 85 -10.86 -0.20 1.43
N ASP A 86 -11.89 -0.65 0.73
CA ASP A 86 -12.48 -1.97 0.92
C ASP A 86 -11.57 -3.08 0.40
N SER A 87 -10.89 -2.87 -0.73
CA SER A 87 -9.89 -3.82 -1.25
C SER A 87 -8.65 -3.92 -0.36
N GLU A 88 -8.14 -2.80 0.18
CA GLU A 88 -7.03 -2.85 1.14
C GLU A 88 -7.40 -3.62 2.41
N LEU A 89 -8.64 -3.47 2.88
CA LEU A 89 -9.10 -4.26 4.00
C LEU A 89 -9.17 -5.76 3.67
N ASP A 90 -9.59 -6.13 2.46
CA ASP A 90 -9.57 -7.54 2.01
C ASP A 90 -8.15 -8.10 1.93
N HIS A 91 -7.17 -7.32 1.42
CA HIS A 91 -5.77 -7.70 1.41
C HIS A 91 -5.25 -7.92 2.85
N LEU A 92 -5.51 -6.97 3.74
CA LEU A 92 -5.12 -7.07 5.15
C LEU A 92 -5.71 -8.31 5.82
N GLN A 93 -7.01 -8.55 5.64
CA GLN A 93 -7.69 -9.72 6.23
C GLN A 93 -7.14 -11.04 5.68
N PHE A 94 -6.81 -11.11 4.39
CA PHE A 94 -6.14 -12.26 3.80
C PHE A 94 -4.77 -12.50 4.44
N LEU A 95 -3.96 -11.46 4.60
CA LEU A 95 -2.65 -11.58 5.23
C LEU A 95 -2.75 -12.05 6.69
N ILE A 96 -3.66 -11.46 7.47
CA ILE A 96 -3.91 -11.86 8.88
C ILE A 96 -4.38 -13.31 8.97
N ALA A 97 -5.29 -13.74 8.09
CA ALA A 97 -5.75 -15.12 8.04
C ALA A 97 -4.62 -16.11 7.72
N ASN A 98 -3.55 -15.65 7.08
CA ASN A 98 -2.34 -16.42 6.80
C ASN A 98 -1.23 -16.22 7.86
N GLY A 99 -1.56 -15.67 9.02
CA GLY A 99 -0.67 -15.54 10.17
C GLY A 99 0.16 -14.27 10.24
N ALA A 100 -0.13 -13.29 9.36
CA ALA A 100 0.52 -11.99 9.43
C ALA A 100 0.11 -11.21 10.69
N LYS A 101 1.02 -10.37 11.17
CA LYS A 101 0.77 -9.41 12.24
C LYS A 101 1.34 -8.06 11.82
N PRO A 102 0.51 -7.02 11.64
CA PRO A 102 1.02 -5.67 11.41
C PRO A 102 2.00 -5.28 12.52
N LEU A 103 3.15 -4.74 12.15
CA LEU A 103 4.20 -4.34 13.09
C LEU A 103 3.76 -3.14 13.94
N VAL A 104 2.95 -2.27 13.35
CA VAL A 104 2.32 -1.11 14.01
C VAL A 104 0.89 -0.92 13.49
N THR A 105 0.07 -0.20 14.27
CA THR A 105 -1.32 0.14 13.92
C THR A 105 -1.60 1.63 14.07
N SER A 106 -0.55 2.45 14.11
CA SER A 106 -0.65 3.91 14.17
C SER A 106 0.44 4.52 13.31
N PHE A 107 0.08 5.55 12.53
CA PHE A 107 0.95 6.12 11.53
C PHE A 107 0.91 7.63 11.57
N PHE A 108 2.06 8.26 11.34
CA PHE A 108 2.17 9.69 11.14
C PHE A 108 1.93 10.02 9.67
N PHE A 109 1.28 11.13 9.41
CA PHE A 109 0.99 11.55 8.04
C PHE A 109 1.53 12.95 7.79
N PRO A 110 1.93 13.27 6.54
CA PRO A 110 2.37 14.61 6.18
C PRO A 110 1.29 15.65 6.47
N PHE A 111 1.73 16.86 6.84
CA PHE A 111 0.81 17.98 7.03
C PHE A 111 -0.12 18.16 5.83
N LYS A 112 -1.40 18.40 6.12
CA LYS A 112 -2.44 18.71 5.12
C LYS A 112 -2.75 17.59 4.11
N ILE A 113 -2.24 16.38 4.30
CA ILE A 113 -2.48 15.27 3.38
C ILE A 113 -3.98 15.00 3.17
N TRP A 114 -4.81 15.25 4.17
CA TRP A 114 -6.27 15.08 4.07
C TRP A 114 -7.02 16.39 3.86
N ALA A 115 -6.31 17.49 3.60
CA ALA A 115 -6.89 18.82 3.38
C ALA A 115 -6.59 19.38 1.99
N GLU A 116 -5.53 18.96 1.34
CA GLU A 116 -5.09 19.45 0.04
C GLU A 116 -5.00 18.29 -0.96
N LEU A 117 -5.78 18.39 -2.08
CA LEU A 117 -5.86 17.33 -3.08
C LEU A 117 -4.49 16.99 -3.68
N ASP A 118 -3.69 18.00 -4.02
CA ASP A 118 -2.36 17.79 -4.62
C ASP A 118 -1.41 17.03 -3.68
N THR A 119 -1.48 17.32 -2.37
CA THR A 119 -0.70 16.60 -1.36
C THR A 119 -1.19 15.16 -1.23
N PHE A 120 -2.50 14.96 -1.14
CA PHE A 120 -3.12 13.65 -1.06
C PHE A 120 -2.73 12.77 -2.25
N VAL A 121 -3.03 13.20 -3.48
CA VAL A 121 -2.76 12.38 -4.68
C VAL A 121 -1.27 12.12 -4.91
N THR A 122 -0.40 13.09 -4.57
CA THR A 122 1.04 12.91 -4.75
C THR A 122 1.61 11.85 -3.81
N VAL A 123 1.25 11.92 -2.53
CA VAL A 123 1.75 10.96 -1.52
C VAL A 123 1.11 9.59 -1.75
N THR A 124 -0.16 9.54 -2.11
CA THR A 124 -0.85 8.27 -2.38
C THR A 124 -0.27 7.59 -3.63
N GLU A 125 -0.06 8.33 -4.74
CA GLU A 125 0.60 7.78 -5.94
C GLU A 125 1.96 7.17 -5.61
N GLN A 126 2.75 7.84 -4.76
CA GLN A 126 4.06 7.31 -4.33
C GLN A 126 3.91 6.07 -3.43
N GLY A 127 2.94 6.07 -2.52
CA GLY A 127 2.64 4.92 -1.67
C GLY A 127 2.28 3.69 -2.48
N GLU A 128 1.36 3.84 -3.44
CA GLU A 128 0.95 2.75 -4.32
C GLU A 128 2.12 2.21 -5.19
N ALA A 129 2.97 3.11 -5.70
CA ALA A 129 4.17 2.70 -6.44
C ALA A 129 5.14 1.89 -5.56
N ILE A 130 5.30 2.26 -4.29
CA ILE A 130 6.11 1.52 -3.30
C ILE A 130 5.48 0.16 -3.04
N PHE A 131 4.16 0.07 -2.86
CA PHE A 131 3.45 -1.19 -2.62
C PHE A 131 3.59 -2.14 -3.81
N VAL A 132 3.37 -1.66 -5.03
CA VAL A 132 3.64 -2.44 -6.24
C VAL A 132 5.07 -3.00 -6.23
N GLY A 133 6.07 -2.16 -5.98
CA GLY A 133 7.48 -2.59 -5.94
C GLY A 133 7.76 -3.61 -4.84
N ALA A 134 7.21 -3.42 -3.64
CA ALA A 134 7.36 -4.33 -2.51
C ALA A 134 6.69 -5.70 -2.78
N TYR A 135 5.50 -5.70 -3.36
CA TYR A 135 4.82 -6.94 -3.74
C TYR A 135 5.49 -7.67 -4.89
N LEU A 136 6.10 -6.97 -5.87
CA LEU A 136 6.93 -7.61 -6.90
C LEU A 136 8.14 -8.32 -6.27
N ALA A 137 8.82 -7.69 -5.31
CA ALA A 137 9.89 -8.32 -4.54
C ALA A 137 9.39 -9.53 -3.73
N ALA A 138 8.21 -9.41 -3.10
CA ALA A 138 7.55 -10.49 -2.38
C ALA A 138 7.27 -11.69 -3.29
N ILE A 139 6.68 -11.48 -4.46
CA ILE A 139 6.40 -12.54 -5.45
C ILE A 139 7.65 -13.33 -5.77
N ARG A 140 8.74 -12.62 -6.14
CA ARG A 140 10.02 -13.27 -6.44
C ARG A 140 10.48 -14.15 -5.26
N ARG A 141 10.49 -13.58 -4.06
CA ARG A 141 10.99 -14.29 -2.88
C ARG A 141 10.11 -15.46 -2.45
N ILE A 142 8.80 -15.32 -2.54
CA ILE A 142 7.82 -16.39 -2.23
C ILE A 142 8.00 -17.58 -3.19
N VAL A 143 8.33 -17.33 -4.47
CA VAL A 143 8.68 -18.39 -5.42
C VAL A 143 9.95 -19.10 -4.99
N GLU A 144 11.00 -18.37 -4.60
CA GLU A 144 12.26 -18.95 -4.10
C GLU A 144 12.07 -19.78 -2.82
N LEU A 145 11.08 -19.40 -2.00
CA LEU A 145 10.68 -20.16 -0.80
C LEU A 145 9.80 -21.39 -1.12
N GLY A 146 9.57 -21.68 -2.39
CA GLY A 146 8.85 -22.86 -2.85
C GLY A 146 7.32 -22.76 -2.75
N ASN A 147 6.75 -21.55 -2.70
CA ASN A 147 5.30 -21.35 -2.58
C ASN A 147 4.71 -20.63 -3.81
N PRO A 148 4.64 -21.27 -4.99
CA PRO A 148 4.19 -20.61 -6.22
C PRO A 148 2.70 -20.21 -6.20
N LEU A 149 1.86 -20.90 -5.43
CA LEU A 149 0.43 -20.54 -5.32
C LEU A 149 0.24 -19.24 -4.53
N LEU A 150 0.99 -19.08 -3.44
CA LEU A 150 0.99 -17.80 -2.70
C LEU A 150 1.57 -16.68 -3.56
N ALA A 151 2.62 -16.94 -4.33
CA ALA A 151 3.16 -15.97 -5.27
C ALA A 151 2.12 -15.52 -6.30
N ALA A 152 1.33 -16.45 -6.86
CA ALA A 152 0.25 -16.14 -7.78
C ALA A 152 -0.86 -15.31 -7.11
N THR A 153 -1.19 -15.60 -5.84
CA THR A 153 -2.13 -14.78 -5.06
C THR A 153 -1.58 -13.38 -4.81
N THR A 154 -0.30 -13.28 -4.47
CA THR A 154 0.38 -11.98 -4.30
C THR A 154 0.35 -11.16 -5.61
N ALA A 155 0.44 -11.84 -6.77
CA ALA A 155 0.30 -11.17 -8.07
C ALA A 155 -1.13 -10.63 -8.32
N GLN A 156 -2.17 -11.25 -7.74
CA GLN A 156 -3.53 -10.69 -7.78
C GLN A 156 -3.57 -9.36 -7.00
N VAL A 157 -2.92 -9.30 -5.83
CA VAL A 157 -2.81 -8.05 -5.05
C VAL A 157 -2.08 -6.97 -5.84
N VAL A 158 -0.91 -7.27 -6.44
CA VAL A 158 -0.20 -6.31 -7.31
C VAL A 158 -1.10 -5.71 -8.40
N GLY A 159 -1.98 -6.53 -8.99
CA GLY A 159 -2.94 -6.07 -9.98
C GLY A 159 -3.89 -5.01 -9.43
N VAL A 160 -4.29 -5.11 -8.16
CA VAL A 160 -5.15 -4.13 -7.48
C VAL A 160 -4.37 -2.87 -7.14
N GLU A 161 -3.14 -2.99 -6.59
CA GLU A 161 -2.28 -1.84 -6.30
C GLU A 161 -1.98 -1.03 -7.57
N ALA A 162 -1.79 -1.71 -8.71
CA ALA A 162 -1.61 -1.02 -9.99
C ALA A 162 -2.88 -0.25 -10.43
N GLN A 163 -4.08 -0.76 -10.10
CA GLN A 163 -5.33 -0.03 -10.33
C GLN A 163 -5.44 1.19 -9.41
N HIS A 164 -5.08 1.07 -8.14
CA HIS A 164 -5.02 2.19 -7.20
C HIS A 164 -4.04 3.25 -7.68
N LEU A 165 -2.83 2.85 -8.08
CA LEU A 165 -1.84 3.75 -8.67
C LEU A 165 -2.41 4.53 -9.86
N ALA A 166 -3.05 3.85 -10.82
CA ALA A 166 -3.68 4.49 -11.97
C ALA A 166 -4.77 5.48 -11.56
N LEU A 167 -5.61 5.09 -10.61
CA LEU A 167 -6.70 5.90 -10.08
C LEU A 167 -6.20 7.21 -9.47
N PHE A 168 -5.19 7.15 -8.60
CA PHE A 168 -4.68 8.36 -7.93
C PHE A 168 -3.88 9.25 -8.89
N ARG A 169 -3.26 8.67 -9.92
CA ARG A 169 -2.69 9.43 -11.03
C ARG A 169 -3.76 10.23 -11.76
N GLU A 170 -4.89 9.63 -12.08
CA GLU A 170 -6.02 10.32 -12.73
C GLU A 170 -6.61 11.41 -11.82
N MET A 171 -6.81 11.14 -10.54
CA MET A 171 -7.25 12.15 -9.58
C MET A 171 -6.29 13.34 -9.50
N GLY A 172 -4.99 13.11 -9.71
CA GLY A 172 -3.95 14.13 -9.79
C GLY A 172 -3.81 14.80 -11.18
N GLY A 173 -4.72 14.51 -12.11
CA GLY A 173 -4.70 15.10 -13.46
C GLY A 173 -3.64 14.51 -14.40
N LYS A 174 -3.10 13.34 -14.07
CA LYS A 174 -2.17 12.57 -14.93
C LYS A 174 -2.93 11.51 -15.71
N LEU A 175 -2.33 10.97 -16.77
CA LEU A 175 -2.87 9.77 -17.42
C LEU A 175 -2.64 8.56 -16.52
N GLY A 176 -3.70 7.86 -16.14
CA GLY A 176 -3.63 6.68 -15.28
C GLY A 176 -2.93 5.50 -15.95
N ASN A 177 -3.11 5.33 -17.25
CA ASN A 177 -2.69 4.14 -18.01
C ASN A 177 -1.43 4.33 -18.87
N ASN A 178 -0.62 5.37 -18.65
CA ASN A 178 0.60 5.60 -19.41
C ASN A 178 1.89 5.07 -18.74
N VAL A 179 1.75 4.34 -17.64
CA VAL A 179 2.83 3.56 -17.05
C VAL A 179 2.83 2.20 -17.71
N SER A 180 3.74 1.98 -18.65
CA SER A 180 3.79 0.75 -19.45
C SER A 180 4.50 -0.40 -18.72
N LEU A 181 5.38 -0.09 -17.78
CA LEU A 181 6.06 -1.05 -16.91
C LEU A 181 5.97 -0.54 -15.47
N LEU A 182 5.62 -1.43 -14.57
CA LEU A 182 5.69 -1.17 -13.15
C LEU A 182 7.16 -1.24 -12.70
N GLU A 183 7.61 -0.24 -11.98
CA GLU A 183 8.98 -0.25 -11.46
C GLU A 183 9.12 -1.33 -10.37
N ALA A 184 10.27 -2.01 -10.36
CA ALA A 184 10.65 -2.99 -9.35
C ALA A 184 11.91 -2.49 -8.60
N PRO A 185 11.80 -1.45 -7.77
CA PRO A 185 12.93 -0.80 -7.12
C PRO A 185 13.54 -1.64 -5.99
N PHE A 186 12.86 -2.70 -5.55
CA PHE A 186 13.25 -3.49 -4.40
C PHE A 186 13.59 -4.92 -4.80
N PHE A 187 14.63 -5.47 -4.19
CA PHE A 187 14.97 -6.89 -4.32
C PHE A 187 14.28 -7.73 -3.25
N ASN A 188 14.21 -7.25 -2.01
CA ASN A 188 13.47 -7.83 -0.91
C ASN A 188 12.30 -6.92 -0.51
N THR A 189 11.25 -7.47 0.10
CA THR A 189 10.14 -6.67 0.64
C THR A 189 10.63 -5.70 1.71
N SER A 190 11.60 -6.12 2.51
CA SER A 190 12.23 -5.29 3.55
C SER A 190 12.98 -4.06 2.99
N ASP A 191 13.37 -4.07 1.73
CA ASP A 191 14.04 -2.91 1.11
C ASP A 191 13.07 -1.70 0.98
N ALA A 192 11.76 -1.92 1.06
CA ALA A 192 10.77 -0.85 1.07
C ALA A 192 10.63 -0.14 2.43
N VAL A 193 11.13 -0.72 3.53
CA VAL A 193 10.98 -0.18 4.89
C VAL A 193 11.50 1.25 5.04
N PRO A 194 12.65 1.65 4.48
CA PRO A 194 13.10 3.03 4.54
C PRO A 194 12.08 4.04 4.01
N SER A 195 11.33 3.69 2.97
CA SER A 195 10.28 4.55 2.40
C SER A 195 9.08 4.71 3.33
N LEU A 196 8.78 3.73 4.18
CA LEU A 196 7.71 3.78 5.18
C LEU A 196 8.15 4.44 6.49
N THR A 197 9.45 4.53 6.77
CA THR A 197 9.99 5.01 8.05
C THR A 197 9.44 6.38 8.49
N PRO A 198 9.28 7.40 7.63
CA PRO A 198 8.69 8.67 8.04
C PRO A 198 7.26 8.54 8.55
N PHE A 199 6.47 7.63 7.99
CA PHE A 199 5.09 7.37 8.42
C PHE A 199 5.04 6.58 9.75
N LEU A 200 6.10 5.87 10.10
CA LEU A 200 6.20 5.11 11.34
C LEU A 200 6.71 5.95 12.50
N LYS A 201 7.57 6.94 12.24
CA LYS A 201 8.27 7.74 13.26
C LYS A 201 7.81 9.18 13.34
N GLY A 202 7.16 9.70 12.31
CA GLY A 202 6.89 11.12 12.18
C GLY A 202 8.17 11.92 11.96
N GLY A 203 8.13 13.22 12.26
CA GLY A 203 9.26 14.12 12.14
C GLY A 203 8.91 15.40 11.37
N PRO A 204 9.90 16.17 10.91
CA PRO A 204 9.64 17.40 10.18
C PRO A 204 8.76 17.18 8.95
N GLY A 205 7.68 17.95 8.81
CA GLY A 205 6.71 17.82 7.72
C GLY A 205 5.56 16.87 7.99
N PHE A 206 5.54 16.19 9.15
CA PHE A 206 4.48 15.28 9.55
C PHE A 206 3.69 15.81 10.74
N GLU A 207 2.42 15.36 10.85
CA GLU A 207 1.58 15.64 12.02
C GLU A 207 2.25 15.11 13.30
N SER A 208 2.09 15.83 14.42
CA SER A 208 2.66 15.43 15.70
C SER A 208 1.94 14.25 16.37
N THR A 209 0.74 13.95 15.91
CA THR A 209 -0.12 12.87 16.44
C THR A 209 -0.32 11.81 15.37
N ALA A 210 -0.01 10.57 15.71
CA ALA A 210 -0.25 9.44 14.82
C ALA A 210 -1.75 9.13 14.70
N ALA A 211 -2.20 8.88 13.48
CA ALA A 211 -3.53 8.36 13.22
C ALA A 211 -3.55 6.85 13.49
N LYS A 212 -4.57 6.40 14.22
CA LYS A 212 -4.75 4.98 14.55
C LYS A 212 -5.57 4.29 13.46
N TYR A 213 -5.25 3.03 13.23
CA TYR A 213 -6.09 2.13 12.44
C TYR A 213 -7.50 2.08 13.02
N PRO A 214 -8.54 2.34 12.23
CA PRO A 214 -9.91 2.46 12.76
C PRO A 214 -10.53 1.11 13.15
N GLY A 215 -9.94 0.01 12.71
CA GLY A 215 -10.44 -1.36 12.88
C GLY A 215 -11.38 -1.80 11.76
N ASP A 216 -11.38 -3.09 11.46
CA ASP A 216 -12.12 -3.73 10.37
C ASP A 216 -13.61 -3.38 10.40
N GLY A 217 -14.24 -3.49 11.57
CA GLY A 217 -15.67 -3.21 11.73
C GLY A 217 -16.05 -1.77 11.40
N ALA A 218 -15.19 -0.80 11.77
CA ALA A 218 -15.42 0.60 11.44
C ALA A 218 -15.31 0.85 9.94
N ILE A 219 -14.34 0.23 9.28
CA ILE A 219 -14.15 0.33 7.83
C ILE A 219 -15.34 -0.30 7.11
N ARG A 220 -15.70 -1.55 7.40
CA ARG A 220 -16.85 -2.23 6.76
C ARG A 220 -18.15 -1.46 6.92
N THR A 221 -18.39 -0.89 8.10
CA THR A 221 -19.56 -0.04 8.33
C THR A 221 -19.52 1.24 7.48
N PHE A 222 -18.34 1.83 7.33
CA PHE A 222 -18.17 3.10 6.61
C PHE A 222 -18.25 2.94 5.09
N VAL A 223 -17.62 1.90 4.53
CA VAL A 223 -17.63 1.66 3.09
C VAL A 223 -19.01 1.19 2.62
N GLY A 224 -19.70 0.38 3.42
CA GLY A 224 -20.96 -0.24 3.04
C GLY A 224 -20.78 -1.25 1.91
N SER A 225 -21.81 -1.39 1.05
CA SER A 225 -21.75 -2.26 -0.12
C SER A 225 -21.25 -1.48 -1.33
N ASN A 226 -20.00 -1.66 -1.71
CA ASN A 226 -19.37 -1.01 -2.88
C ASN A 226 -19.28 -1.90 -4.11
N GLY A 227 -19.72 -3.16 -4.02
CA GLY A 227 -19.56 -4.13 -5.10
C GLY A 227 -18.10 -4.58 -5.31
N VAL A 228 -17.23 -4.34 -4.35
CA VAL A 228 -15.84 -4.84 -4.40
C VAL A 228 -15.84 -6.37 -4.42
N THR A 229 -15.05 -6.92 -5.31
CA THR A 229 -14.87 -8.37 -5.40
C THR A 229 -13.87 -8.81 -4.35
N VAL A 230 -14.31 -9.66 -3.43
CA VAL A 230 -13.43 -10.24 -2.39
C VAL A 230 -12.30 -11.03 -3.03
N LEU A 231 -11.09 -10.84 -2.50
CA LEU A 231 -9.91 -11.59 -2.94
C LEU A 231 -10.16 -13.11 -2.83
N LYS A 232 -10.04 -13.80 -3.93
CA LYS A 232 -10.09 -15.27 -4.01
C LYS A 232 -8.70 -15.78 -4.30
N PRO A 233 -7.99 -16.28 -3.27
CA PRO A 233 -6.62 -16.72 -3.42
C PRO A 233 -6.46 -17.81 -4.49
N TYR A 234 -5.39 -17.72 -5.25
CA TYR A 234 -4.98 -18.75 -6.21
C TYR A 234 -4.37 -19.94 -5.46
N THR A 235 -5.19 -20.60 -4.64
CA THR A 235 -4.73 -21.65 -3.72
C THR A 235 -5.09 -23.06 -4.16
N ASP A 236 -6.04 -23.20 -5.09
CA ASP A 236 -6.51 -24.51 -5.57
C ASP A 236 -6.70 -24.48 -7.10
N PRO A 237 -5.99 -25.34 -7.84
CA PRO A 237 -6.19 -25.45 -9.29
C PRO A 237 -7.62 -25.78 -9.70
N SER A 238 -8.40 -26.45 -8.84
CA SER A 238 -9.80 -26.78 -9.11
C SER A 238 -10.73 -25.56 -8.98
N ALA A 239 -10.30 -24.52 -8.26
CA ALA A 239 -11.03 -23.26 -8.10
C ALA A 239 -10.88 -22.34 -9.32
N VAL A 240 -9.92 -22.60 -10.20
CA VAL A 240 -9.74 -21.84 -11.44
C VAL A 240 -10.89 -22.16 -12.38
N LYS A 241 -11.95 -21.36 -12.34
CA LYS A 241 -12.99 -21.43 -13.36
C LYS A 241 -12.38 -21.03 -14.69
N LYS A 242 -12.33 -21.97 -15.63
CA LYS A 242 -12.01 -21.70 -17.03
C LYS A 242 -13.14 -20.88 -17.66
N THR A 243 -13.23 -19.61 -17.34
CA THR A 243 -14.07 -18.70 -18.12
C THR A 243 -13.26 -18.32 -19.36
N ILE A 244 -13.29 -19.19 -20.36
CA ILE A 244 -12.88 -18.78 -21.71
C ILE A 244 -14.00 -17.86 -22.17
N VAL A 245 -13.74 -16.55 -22.22
CA VAL A 245 -14.59 -15.63 -22.95
C VAL A 245 -14.42 -15.99 -24.42
N THR A 246 -15.34 -16.75 -24.95
CA THR A 246 -15.44 -16.93 -26.40
C THR A 246 -15.83 -15.59 -26.97
N PRO A 247 -15.01 -14.97 -27.86
CA PRO A 247 -15.43 -13.74 -28.54
C PRO A 247 -16.77 -14.03 -29.21
N ALA A 248 -17.75 -13.15 -29.05
CA ALA A 248 -18.99 -13.26 -29.80
C ALA A 248 -18.61 -13.37 -31.29
N ALA A 249 -19.07 -14.41 -31.96
CA ALA A 249 -18.89 -14.55 -33.39
C ALA A 249 -19.42 -13.25 -34.01
N GLY A 250 -18.53 -12.55 -34.74
CA GLY A 250 -18.81 -11.23 -35.25
C GLY A 250 -20.08 -11.24 -36.09
N SER A 251 -20.94 -10.29 -35.80
CA SER A 251 -22.02 -9.83 -36.66
C SER A 251 -21.46 -8.92 -37.74
#